data_2ea9c72259aa756cf41ea70a9c0a39f7
#
_entry.id   2ea9c72259aa756cf41ea70a9c0a39f7
#
_cell.length_a   1.000
_cell.length_b   1.000
_cell.length_c   1.000
_cell.angle_alpha   90.00
_cell.angle_beta   90.00
_cell.angle_gamma   90.00
#
_symmetry.space_group_name_H-M   'P 1'
#
loop_
_entity.id
_entity.type
_entity.pdbx_description
1 polymer ?
#
loop_
_entity_poly.entity_id
_entity_poly.type
_entity_poly.pdbx_seq_one_letter_code
_entity_poly.pdbx_strand_id
1 'polypeptide(L)'
;ESREAGTAAQPFKTGTTAHIREVQRLEDGRLNIVCIGGERFVIKSIAQETPYVIADVDGLRQERIEAKDASSAAAALFAEYVRLNLAMTNQWARTMEMPSDAGTLADFIGARLAVDVLTKQRLLEQISPELRLRGEIEVLSQAVHLLGTQVQVARAARWLGFGVLN
;
A
#
# COMPACT_ATOMS: atom_id res chain seq x y z
N GLU A 1 -20.11 3.55 -26.05
CA GLU A 1 -18.94 2.65 -26.20
C GLU A 1 -17.77 3.27 -25.44
N SER A 2 -17.54 2.85 -24.19
CA SER A 2 -16.37 3.28 -23.43
C SER A 2 -15.16 2.50 -23.97
N ARG A 3 -14.25 3.21 -24.62
CA ARG A 3 -12.95 2.69 -25.03
C ARG A 3 -12.06 2.57 -23.77
N GLU A 4 -12.05 1.42 -23.14
CA GLU A 4 -10.99 1.03 -22.20
C GLU A 4 -9.76 0.43 -22.88
N ALA A 5 -9.69 0.49 -24.21
CA ALA A 5 -8.49 0.15 -24.96
C ALA A 5 -7.60 1.40 -25.10
N GLY A 6 -6.94 1.79 -24.02
CA GLY A 6 -5.78 2.68 -24.09
C GLY A 6 -4.65 2.00 -24.88
N THR A 7 -3.73 2.81 -25.43
CA THR A 7 -2.43 2.33 -25.95
C THR A 7 -1.82 1.33 -24.95
N ALA A 8 -1.24 0.23 -25.47
CA ALA A 8 -0.64 -0.83 -24.66
C ALA A 8 0.25 -0.20 -23.56
N ALA A 9 -0.22 -0.26 -22.32
CA ALA A 9 0.53 0.26 -21.20
C ALA A 9 1.79 -0.62 -21.03
N GLN A 10 2.95 0.01 -20.93
CA GLN A 10 4.16 -0.73 -20.59
C GLN A 10 4.09 -1.10 -19.10
N PRO A 11 3.99 -2.40 -18.76
CA PRO A 11 3.96 -2.81 -17.37
C PRO A 11 5.33 -2.61 -16.72
N PHE A 12 5.34 -2.34 -15.41
CA PHE A 12 6.56 -2.42 -14.64
C PHE A 12 7.10 -3.85 -14.66
N LYS A 13 8.42 -4.00 -14.53
CA LYS A 13 9.05 -5.33 -14.54
C LYS A 13 8.65 -6.20 -13.35
N THR A 14 8.42 -5.58 -12.20
CA THR A 14 8.00 -6.30 -10.99
C THR A 14 6.52 -6.08 -10.75
N GLY A 15 5.81 -7.18 -10.54
CA GLY A 15 4.38 -7.19 -10.25
C GLY A 15 4.01 -8.18 -9.15
N THR A 16 2.74 -8.27 -8.88
CA THR A 16 2.12 -9.23 -7.95
C THR A 16 1.01 -9.98 -8.65
N THR A 17 0.89 -11.28 -8.38
CA THR A 17 -0.30 -12.04 -8.79
C THR A 17 -1.51 -11.53 -8.04
N ALA A 18 -2.70 -11.64 -8.64
CA ALA A 18 -3.96 -11.30 -8.02
C ALA A 18 -4.93 -12.48 -8.15
N HIS A 19 -5.46 -12.94 -7.01
CA HIS A 19 -6.46 -13.99 -6.97
C HIS A 19 -7.85 -13.35 -6.94
N ILE A 20 -8.64 -13.56 -7.99
CA ILE A 20 -10.03 -13.07 -8.05
C ILE A 20 -10.86 -13.89 -7.06
N ARG A 21 -11.48 -13.22 -6.10
CA ARG A 21 -12.37 -13.81 -5.08
C ARG A 21 -13.83 -13.69 -5.45
N GLU A 22 -14.21 -12.52 -5.95
CA GLU A 22 -15.59 -12.24 -6.30
C GLU A 22 -15.65 -11.50 -7.63
N VAL A 23 -16.69 -11.79 -8.40
CA VAL A 23 -17.00 -11.12 -9.66
C VAL A 23 -18.49 -10.76 -9.64
N GLN A 24 -18.80 -9.47 -9.69
CA GLN A 24 -20.15 -8.96 -9.82
C GLN A 24 -20.33 -8.36 -11.20
N ARG A 25 -21.31 -8.87 -11.97
CA ARG A 25 -21.70 -8.26 -13.24
C ARG A 25 -22.67 -7.11 -12.99
N LEU A 26 -22.39 -5.97 -13.61
CA LEU A 26 -23.27 -4.82 -13.64
C LEU A 26 -24.18 -4.87 -14.87
N GLU A 27 -25.30 -4.15 -14.82
CA GLU A 27 -26.31 -4.11 -15.91
C GLU A 27 -25.74 -3.55 -17.22
N ASP A 28 -24.74 -2.67 -17.13
CA ASP A 28 -24.04 -2.05 -18.27
C ASP A 28 -22.93 -2.93 -18.89
N GLY A 29 -22.78 -4.17 -18.40
CA GLY A 29 -21.78 -5.14 -18.87
C GLY A 29 -20.41 -5.01 -18.22
N ARG A 30 -20.17 -4.02 -17.36
CA ARG A 30 -18.94 -3.91 -16.54
C ARG A 30 -18.89 -4.98 -15.45
N LEU A 31 -17.70 -5.22 -14.95
CA LEU A 31 -17.46 -6.17 -13.87
C LEU A 31 -16.82 -5.43 -12.67
N ASN A 32 -17.42 -5.61 -11.48
CA ASN A 32 -16.70 -5.33 -10.24
C ASN A 32 -16.00 -6.62 -9.81
N ILE A 33 -14.72 -6.54 -9.55
CA ILE A 33 -13.93 -7.68 -9.08
C ILE A 33 -13.31 -7.37 -7.73
N VAL A 34 -13.30 -8.36 -6.84
CA VAL A 34 -12.54 -8.33 -5.59
C VAL A 34 -11.36 -9.26 -5.74
N CYS A 35 -10.16 -8.72 -5.61
CA CYS A 35 -8.92 -9.48 -5.74
C CYS A 35 -8.12 -9.45 -4.44
N ILE A 36 -7.40 -10.55 -4.18
CA ILE A 36 -6.40 -10.63 -3.11
C ILE A 36 -5.03 -10.76 -3.77
N GLY A 37 -4.08 -9.91 -3.35
CA GLY A 37 -2.70 -9.97 -3.80
C GLY A 37 -2.05 -11.30 -3.39
N GLY A 38 -1.21 -11.83 -4.27
CA GLY A 38 -0.46 -13.06 -4.06
C GLY A 38 1.04 -12.84 -4.12
N GLU A 39 1.74 -13.74 -4.77
CA GLU A 39 3.19 -13.73 -4.86
C GLU A 39 3.72 -12.64 -5.79
N ARG A 40 4.90 -12.11 -5.50
CA ARG A 40 5.60 -11.19 -6.37
C ARG A 40 6.30 -11.94 -7.50
N PHE A 41 6.41 -11.29 -8.65
CA PHE A 41 7.11 -11.83 -9.81
C PHE A 41 7.88 -10.74 -10.56
N VAL A 42 8.81 -11.16 -11.40
CA VAL A 42 9.50 -10.31 -12.38
C VAL A 42 9.15 -10.78 -13.78
N ILE A 43 8.82 -9.85 -14.68
CA ILE A 43 8.62 -10.11 -16.09
C ILE A 43 9.97 -10.36 -16.75
N LYS A 44 10.11 -11.51 -17.41
CA LYS A 44 11.28 -11.89 -18.22
C LYS A 44 11.14 -11.40 -19.66
N SER A 45 9.99 -11.68 -20.25
CA SER A 45 9.69 -11.32 -21.64
C SER A 45 8.19 -11.08 -21.81
N ILE A 46 7.85 -10.20 -22.73
CA ILE A 46 6.46 -10.00 -23.17
C ILE A 46 6.24 -10.94 -24.37
N ALA A 47 5.31 -11.86 -24.22
CA ALA A 47 4.95 -12.82 -25.25
C ALA A 47 3.84 -12.28 -26.18
N GLN A 48 2.96 -11.40 -25.66
CA GLN A 48 1.86 -10.79 -26.39
C GLN A 48 1.53 -9.42 -25.79
N GLU A 49 1.23 -8.44 -26.66
CA GLU A 49 0.83 -7.08 -26.23
C GLU A 49 -0.68 -6.80 -26.41
N THR A 50 -1.29 -7.42 -27.39
CA THR A 50 -2.70 -7.20 -27.74
C THR A 50 -3.46 -8.52 -27.90
N PRO A 51 -4.76 -8.61 -27.53
CA PRO A 51 -5.64 -7.57 -26.94
C PRO A 51 -5.34 -7.30 -25.44
N TYR A 52 -4.55 -8.13 -24.80
CA TYR A 52 -4.04 -7.97 -23.43
C TYR A 52 -2.60 -8.46 -23.36
N VAL A 53 -1.86 -7.96 -22.40
CA VAL A 53 -0.46 -8.34 -22.22
C VAL A 53 -0.36 -9.75 -21.67
N ILE A 54 0.45 -10.59 -22.34
CA ILE A 54 0.89 -11.90 -21.82
C ILE A 54 2.40 -11.84 -21.66
N ALA A 55 2.92 -12.30 -20.51
CA ALA A 55 4.33 -12.27 -20.20
C ALA A 55 4.79 -13.58 -19.54
N ASP A 56 6.04 -13.97 -19.83
CA ASP A 56 6.74 -14.96 -19.04
C ASP A 56 7.30 -14.31 -17.78
N VAL A 57 7.06 -14.93 -16.63
CA VAL A 57 7.41 -14.36 -15.33
C VAL A 57 8.18 -15.37 -14.48
N ASP A 58 9.10 -14.87 -13.67
CA ASP A 58 9.75 -15.61 -12.60
C ASP A 58 9.20 -15.15 -11.24
N GLY A 59 8.82 -16.11 -10.39
CA GLY A 59 8.41 -15.81 -9.02
C GLY A 59 9.57 -15.25 -8.19
N LEU A 60 9.34 -14.13 -7.52
CA LEU A 60 10.31 -13.55 -6.57
C LEU A 60 10.16 -14.23 -5.21
N ARG A 61 11.08 -15.12 -4.90
CA ARG A 61 11.15 -15.72 -3.56
C ARG A 61 11.73 -14.72 -2.59
N GLN A 62 10.99 -14.49 -1.52
CA GLN A 62 11.41 -13.63 -0.43
C GLN A 62 12.38 -14.39 0.48
N GLU A 63 13.50 -13.77 0.80
CA GLU A 63 14.42 -14.32 1.80
C GLU A 63 13.76 -14.23 3.20
N ARG A 64 13.87 -15.30 3.97
CA ARG A 64 13.48 -15.27 5.39
C ARG A 64 14.62 -14.67 6.19
N ILE A 65 14.52 -13.39 6.50
CA ILE A 65 15.49 -12.65 7.30
C ILE A 65 14.81 -12.19 8.59
N GLU A 66 15.48 -12.38 9.72
CA GLU A 66 15.09 -11.79 10.99
C GLU A 66 15.54 -10.31 11.02
N ALA A 67 14.69 -9.40 10.61
CA ALA A 67 14.93 -7.96 10.65
C ALA A 67 14.22 -7.33 11.87
N LYS A 68 14.55 -7.80 13.09
CA LYS A 68 13.81 -7.45 14.33
C LYS A 68 13.71 -5.95 14.56
N ASP A 69 14.83 -5.23 14.44
CA ASP A 69 14.86 -3.78 14.69
C ASP A 69 14.04 -3.01 13.67
N ALA A 70 14.19 -3.33 12.38
CA ALA A 70 13.43 -2.72 11.31
C ALA A 70 11.93 -3.05 11.43
N SER A 71 11.59 -4.31 11.76
CA SER A 71 10.20 -4.72 11.99
C SER A 71 9.55 -3.97 13.14
N SER A 72 10.24 -3.85 14.27
CA SER A 72 9.72 -3.13 15.44
C SER A 72 9.52 -1.64 15.16
N ALA A 73 10.49 -1.00 14.49
CA ALA A 73 10.41 0.40 14.13
C ALA A 73 9.30 0.68 13.11
N ALA A 74 9.19 -0.14 12.07
CA ALA A 74 8.15 -0.03 11.05
C ALA A 74 6.75 -0.23 11.65
N ALA A 75 6.57 -1.24 12.50
CA ALA A 75 5.30 -1.51 13.17
C ALA A 75 4.87 -0.34 14.07
N ALA A 76 5.79 0.23 14.85
CA ALA A 76 5.50 1.38 15.72
C ALA A 76 5.08 2.62 14.91
N LEU A 77 5.84 2.95 13.85
CA LEU A 77 5.52 4.07 12.97
C LEU A 77 4.21 3.87 12.21
N PHE A 78 3.95 2.64 11.76
CA PHE A 78 2.69 2.33 11.07
C PHE A 78 1.48 2.43 12.00
N ALA A 79 1.60 1.98 13.25
CA ALA A 79 0.55 2.16 14.26
C ALA A 79 0.24 3.65 14.48
N GLU A 80 1.27 4.48 14.58
CA GLU A 80 1.13 5.93 14.73
C GLU A 80 0.52 6.58 13.48
N TYR A 81 0.95 6.17 12.29
CA TYR A 81 0.38 6.61 11.01
C TYR A 81 -1.14 6.34 10.94
N VAL A 82 -1.56 5.12 11.29
CA VAL A 82 -2.98 4.73 11.31
C VAL A 82 -3.74 5.55 12.35
N ARG A 83 -3.18 5.72 13.55
CA ARG A 83 -3.78 6.52 14.63
C ARG A 83 -4.03 7.96 14.21
N LEU A 84 -3.07 8.58 13.54
CA LEU A 84 -3.19 9.96 13.06
C LEU A 84 -4.21 10.09 11.93
N ASN A 85 -4.23 9.16 10.97
CA ASN A 85 -5.25 9.15 9.91
C ASN A 85 -6.67 9.04 10.49
N LEU A 86 -6.89 8.17 11.47
CA LEU A 86 -8.18 8.02 12.13
C LEU A 86 -8.55 9.27 12.94
N ALA A 87 -7.57 9.94 13.57
CA ALA A 87 -7.81 11.19 14.28
C ALA A 87 -8.29 12.33 13.36
N MET A 88 -7.87 12.35 12.10
CA MET A 88 -8.35 13.31 11.11
C MET A 88 -9.85 13.17 10.82
N THR A 89 -10.37 11.94 10.88
CA THR A 89 -11.78 11.61 10.61
C THR A 89 -12.62 11.42 11.89
N ASN A 90 -12.09 11.79 13.07
CA ASN A 90 -12.71 11.54 14.38
C ASN A 90 -13.03 10.08 14.66
N GLN A 91 -12.25 9.18 14.09
CA GLN A 91 -12.35 7.74 14.33
C GLN A 91 -11.26 7.30 15.31
N TRP A 92 -11.52 6.19 16.01
CA TRP A 92 -10.58 5.61 16.95
C TRP A 92 -10.19 4.21 16.47
N ALA A 93 -8.90 3.91 16.50
CA ALA A 93 -8.42 2.57 16.20
C ALA A 93 -8.64 1.66 17.40
N ARG A 94 -9.18 0.46 17.14
CA ARG A 94 -8.93 -0.69 18.00
C ARG A 94 -7.51 -1.20 17.74
N THR A 95 -6.96 -1.98 18.67
CA THR A 95 -5.67 -2.64 18.49
C THR A 95 -5.64 -3.37 17.15
N MET A 96 -4.64 -3.09 16.33
CA MET A 96 -4.44 -3.73 15.03
C MET A 96 -3.40 -4.84 15.21
N GLU A 97 -3.78 -6.07 14.90
CA GLU A 97 -2.83 -7.17 14.83
C GLU A 97 -1.96 -7.01 13.59
N MET A 98 -0.65 -7.02 13.78
CA MET A 98 0.33 -6.94 12.71
C MET A 98 1.07 -8.27 12.56
N PRO A 99 1.44 -8.64 11.33
CA PRO A 99 2.27 -9.82 11.12
C PRO A 99 3.60 -9.74 11.86
N SER A 100 4.07 -10.87 12.39
CA SER A 100 5.36 -10.97 13.08
C SER A 100 6.53 -11.26 12.13
N ASP A 101 6.25 -11.85 10.96
CA ASP A 101 7.26 -12.10 9.92
C ASP A 101 7.59 -10.80 9.17
N ALA A 102 8.87 -10.48 9.05
CA ALA A 102 9.35 -9.22 8.46
C ALA A 102 8.84 -8.99 7.03
N GLY A 103 8.79 -10.03 6.23
CA GLY A 103 8.32 -9.93 4.86
C GLY A 103 6.83 -9.70 4.76
N THR A 104 6.06 -10.47 5.52
CA THR A 104 4.61 -10.31 5.60
C THR A 104 4.23 -8.95 6.19
N LEU A 105 5.01 -8.46 7.17
CA LEU A 105 4.82 -7.13 7.75
C LEU A 105 5.06 -6.03 6.71
N ALA A 106 6.13 -6.12 5.93
CA ALA A 106 6.40 -5.15 4.87
C ALA A 106 5.28 -5.17 3.80
N ASP A 107 4.83 -6.34 3.35
CA ASP A 107 3.70 -6.44 2.41
C ASP A 107 2.41 -5.85 3.01
N PHE A 108 2.18 -6.06 4.30
CA PHE A 108 1.03 -5.52 5.03
C PHE A 108 1.05 -3.99 5.11
N ILE A 109 2.21 -3.40 5.42
CA ILE A 109 2.41 -1.96 5.50
C ILE A 109 2.33 -1.34 4.11
N GLY A 110 3.13 -1.83 3.16
CA GLY A 110 3.21 -1.29 1.80
C GLY A 110 1.87 -1.22 1.08
N ALA A 111 1.02 -2.25 1.26
CA ALA A 111 -0.33 -2.26 0.68
C ALA A 111 -1.23 -1.12 1.21
N ARG A 112 -1.00 -0.67 2.46
CA ARG A 112 -1.84 0.30 3.17
C ARG A 112 -1.29 1.72 3.19
N LEU A 113 -0.06 1.94 2.72
CA LEU A 113 0.50 3.28 2.59
C LEU A 113 -0.25 4.08 1.53
N ALA A 114 -0.67 5.29 1.89
CA ALA A 114 -1.25 6.25 0.96
C ALA A 114 -0.14 7.10 0.32
N VAL A 115 0.58 6.51 -0.63
CA VAL A 115 1.67 7.15 -1.37
C VAL A 115 1.45 7.01 -2.87
N ASP A 116 2.21 7.76 -3.66
CA ASP A 116 2.17 7.68 -5.12
C ASP A 116 2.58 6.29 -5.65
N VAL A 117 2.15 6.00 -6.88
CA VAL A 117 2.35 4.70 -7.52
C VAL A 117 3.84 4.37 -7.69
N LEU A 118 4.69 5.35 -8.00
CA LEU A 118 6.12 5.12 -8.19
C LEU A 118 6.81 4.75 -6.87
N THR A 119 6.41 5.38 -5.77
CA THR A 119 6.89 5.01 -4.43
C THR A 119 6.44 3.61 -4.05
N LYS A 120 5.17 3.23 -4.30
CA LYS A 120 4.70 1.85 -4.10
C LYS A 120 5.48 0.86 -4.94
N GLN A 121 5.75 1.20 -6.20
CA GLN A 121 6.50 0.35 -7.11
C GLN A 121 7.95 0.14 -6.63
N ARG A 122 8.62 1.20 -6.19
CA ARG A 122 9.99 1.10 -5.62
C ARG A 122 10.03 0.18 -4.39
N LEU A 123 9.04 0.27 -3.50
CA LEU A 123 8.95 -0.63 -2.35
C LEU A 123 8.69 -2.08 -2.79
N LEU A 124 7.82 -2.30 -3.78
CA LEU A 124 7.52 -3.62 -4.32
C LEU A 124 8.76 -4.28 -4.95
N GLU A 125 9.63 -3.51 -5.57
CA GLU A 125 10.87 -3.98 -6.22
C GLU A 125 11.97 -4.39 -5.22
N GLN A 126 11.88 -3.97 -3.96
CA GLN A 126 12.82 -4.39 -2.92
C GLN A 126 12.62 -5.86 -2.57
N ILE A 127 13.61 -6.70 -2.92
CA ILE A 127 13.57 -8.15 -2.67
C ILE A 127 13.77 -8.42 -1.18
N SER A 128 14.74 -7.74 -0.55
CA SER A 128 15.02 -7.87 0.87
C SER A 128 13.91 -7.26 1.73
N PRO A 129 13.29 -8.04 2.62
CA PRO A 129 12.31 -7.53 3.58
C PRO A 129 12.86 -6.40 4.46
N GLU A 130 14.12 -6.51 4.87
CA GLU A 130 14.76 -5.48 5.69
C GLU A 130 14.90 -4.16 4.95
N LEU A 131 15.38 -4.18 3.70
CA LEU A 131 15.51 -2.96 2.90
C LEU A 131 14.16 -2.33 2.59
N ARG A 132 13.14 -3.15 2.37
CA ARG A 132 11.78 -2.67 2.14
C ARG A 132 11.21 -2.01 3.41
N LEU A 133 11.34 -2.65 4.58
CA LEU A 133 10.94 -2.05 5.85
C LEU A 133 11.68 -0.74 6.13
N ARG A 134 12.97 -0.64 5.81
CA ARG A 134 13.72 0.63 5.93
C ARG A 134 13.15 1.72 5.01
N GLY A 135 12.84 1.39 3.77
CA GLY A 135 12.16 2.32 2.85
C GLY A 135 10.78 2.74 3.35
N GLU A 136 10.02 1.81 3.93
CA GLU A 136 8.72 2.11 4.54
C GLU A 136 8.85 2.99 5.80
N ILE A 137 9.88 2.79 6.61
CA ILE A 137 10.20 3.64 7.77
C ILE A 137 10.45 5.08 7.33
N GLU A 138 11.20 5.30 6.25
CA GLU A 138 11.45 6.65 5.72
C GLU A 138 10.14 7.33 5.30
N VAL A 139 9.31 6.63 4.54
CA VAL A 139 8.00 7.12 4.08
C VAL A 139 7.08 7.40 5.25
N LEU A 140 6.98 6.46 6.20
CA LEU A 140 6.13 6.58 7.38
C LEU A 140 6.57 7.73 8.28
N SER A 141 7.88 7.93 8.47
CA SER A 141 8.40 9.03 9.30
C SER A 141 7.98 10.39 8.76
N GLN A 142 8.05 10.57 7.44
CA GLN A 142 7.58 11.80 6.79
C GLN A 142 6.06 11.97 6.91
N ALA A 143 5.29 10.89 6.65
CA ALA A 143 3.84 10.91 6.73
C ALA A 143 3.34 11.20 8.16
N VAL A 144 3.93 10.56 9.17
CA VAL A 144 3.60 10.78 10.59
C VAL A 144 3.88 12.22 11.01
N HIS A 145 5.02 12.78 10.59
CA HIS A 145 5.35 14.19 10.87
C HIS A 145 4.30 15.15 10.28
N LEU A 146 3.96 14.98 9.01
CA LEU A 146 2.97 15.82 8.33
C LEU A 146 1.57 15.68 8.95
N LEU A 147 1.11 14.45 9.15
CA LEU A 147 -0.20 14.18 9.75
C LEU A 147 -0.27 14.70 11.19
N GLY A 148 0.80 14.55 11.97
CA GLY A 148 0.87 15.07 13.34
C GLY A 148 0.64 16.59 13.37
N THR A 149 1.29 17.33 12.49
CA THR A 149 1.09 18.78 12.35
C THR A 149 -0.35 19.11 11.95
N GLN A 150 -0.92 18.40 10.96
CA GLN A 150 -2.29 18.62 10.51
C GLN A 150 -3.32 18.34 11.62
N VAL A 151 -3.15 17.29 12.39
CA VAL A 151 -4.02 16.95 13.54
C VAL A 151 -3.97 18.05 14.59
N GLN A 152 -2.78 18.59 14.91
CA GLN A 152 -2.63 19.70 15.86
C GLN A 152 -3.35 20.95 15.38
N VAL A 153 -3.17 21.35 14.12
CA VAL A 153 -3.85 22.49 13.52
C VAL A 153 -5.38 22.30 13.55
N ALA A 154 -5.86 21.12 13.17
CA ALA A 154 -7.29 20.82 13.17
C ALA A 154 -7.88 20.87 14.59
N ARG A 155 -7.15 20.41 15.60
CA ARG A 155 -7.56 20.52 17.02
C ARG A 155 -7.60 21.96 17.48
N ALA A 156 -6.57 22.76 17.20
CA ALA A 156 -6.53 24.19 17.56
C ALA A 156 -7.68 24.97 16.92
N ALA A 157 -7.97 24.73 15.64
CA ALA A 157 -9.09 25.39 14.94
C ALA A 157 -10.44 25.06 15.57
N ARG A 158 -10.67 23.83 16.04
CA ARG A 158 -11.89 23.46 16.75
C ARG A 158 -12.02 24.18 18.10
N TRP A 159 -10.94 24.30 18.85
CA TRP A 159 -10.92 25.05 20.11
C TRP A 159 -11.29 26.52 19.91
N LEU A 160 -10.75 27.16 18.87
CA LEU A 160 -11.06 28.55 18.54
C LEU A 160 -12.50 28.70 18.06
N GLY A 161 -13.08 27.75 17.34
CA GLY A 161 -14.49 27.77 16.91
C GLY A 161 -15.48 27.62 18.08
N PHE A 162 -15.15 26.92 19.15
CA PHE A 162 -15.98 26.83 20.37
C PHE A 162 -15.92 28.11 21.24
N GLY A 163 -14.85 28.91 21.09
CA GLY A 163 -14.69 30.18 21.83
C GLY A 163 -15.53 31.37 21.28
N VAL A 164 -16.16 31.21 20.11
CA VAL A 164 -16.95 32.29 19.45
C VAL A 164 -18.46 32.12 19.68
N LEU A 165 -18.91 31.09 20.36
CA LEU A 165 -20.33 30.78 20.60
C LEU A 165 -20.78 30.98 22.06
N ASN A 166 -20.07 31.81 22.83
CA ASN A 166 -20.51 32.31 24.18
C ASN A 166 -20.60 33.81 24.23
#